data_4ff6e49f3d540afb572e773c55f0374d
#
_entry.id   4ff6e49f3d540afb572e773c55f0374d
#
_cell.length_a   1.000
_cell.length_b   1.000
_cell.length_c   1.000
_cell.angle_alpha   90.00
_cell.angle_beta   90.00
_cell.angle_gamma   90.00
#
_symmetry.space_group_name_H-M   'P 1'
#
loop_
_entity.id
_entity.type
_entity.pdbx_description
1 polymer ?
#
loop_
_entity_poly.entity_id
_entity_poly.type
_entity_poly.pdbx_seq_one_letter_code
_entity_poly.pdbx_strand_id
1 'polypeptide(L)'
;MSPRAACLTTLLLLAGSAHAQSTAAPTREHLAPKGWEGSYHRIHYTPVLKVGDRVIVSGIPAAEGKDDEAKIRWAFQQLELHLKAAGATMADVVELNSFHVAKDHAEFRRRLEPMLKVHGEFFKANYPAWTAVATPALYSEGAPVEIRAEAIIGSGRRPRADIPKPPPPQPKP
;
A
#
# COMPACT_ATOMS: atom_id res chain seq x y z
N MET A 1 22.53 -73.18 -23.98
CA MET A 1 21.16 -72.62 -23.98
C MET A 1 21.14 -71.47 -22.98
N SER A 2 21.17 -70.23 -23.43
CA SER A 2 21.13 -68.98 -22.55
C SER A 2 19.84 -68.28 -22.75
N PRO A 3 19.12 -67.86 -21.67
CA PRO A 3 17.93 -67.03 -21.80
C PRO A 3 18.34 -65.58 -21.88
N ARG A 4 17.79 -64.85 -22.88
CA ARG A 4 17.88 -63.41 -23.05
C ARG A 4 16.93 -62.73 -22.06
N ALA A 5 17.48 -61.87 -21.20
CA ALA A 5 16.72 -60.98 -20.36
C ALA A 5 16.24 -59.76 -21.19
N ALA A 6 14.91 -59.59 -21.27
CA ALA A 6 14.30 -58.40 -21.86
C ALA A 6 14.22 -57.29 -20.81
N CYS A 7 14.88 -56.16 -21.06
CA CYS A 7 14.83 -54.97 -20.24
C CYS A 7 13.60 -54.12 -20.68
N LEU A 8 12.54 -54.07 -19.86
CA LEU A 8 11.39 -53.17 -20.08
C LEU A 8 11.75 -51.79 -19.53
N THR A 9 11.96 -50.83 -20.42
CA THR A 9 12.14 -49.43 -20.05
C THR A 9 10.78 -48.76 -19.94
N THR A 10 10.33 -48.50 -18.70
CA THR A 10 9.09 -47.78 -18.43
C THR A 10 9.34 -46.28 -18.58
N LEU A 11 8.77 -45.68 -19.62
CA LEU A 11 8.82 -44.25 -19.88
C LEU A 11 7.74 -43.54 -19.02
N LEU A 12 8.14 -42.86 -17.94
CA LEU A 12 7.24 -42.01 -17.15
C LEU A 12 6.99 -40.71 -17.90
N LEU A 13 5.79 -40.54 -18.45
CA LEU A 13 5.28 -39.26 -18.95
C LEU A 13 4.89 -38.34 -17.76
N LEU A 14 5.73 -37.38 -17.46
CA LEU A 14 5.35 -36.25 -16.59
C LEU A 14 4.40 -35.32 -17.35
N ALA A 15 3.07 -35.43 -17.07
CA ALA A 15 2.10 -34.47 -17.53
C ALA A 15 2.26 -33.18 -16.73
N GLY A 16 3.02 -32.22 -17.24
CA GLY A 16 3.09 -30.87 -16.73
C GLY A 16 1.74 -30.17 -16.92
N SER A 17 1.01 -29.93 -15.84
CA SER A 17 -0.19 -29.09 -15.86
C SER A 17 0.20 -27.64 -16.17
N ALA A 18 0.14 -27.27 -17.45
CA ALA A 18 0.23 -25.88 -17.87
C ALA A 18 -1.01 -25.16 -17.33
N HIS A 19 -0.85 -24.36 -16.27
CA HIS A 19 -1.88 -23.41 -15.85
C HIS A 19 -1.99 -22.36 -16.96
N ALA A 20 -3.03 -22.46 -17.78
CA ALA A 20 -3.38 -21.43 -18.72
C ALA A 20 -3.76 -20.18 -17.91
N GLN A 21 -2.85 -19.19 -17.87
CA GLN A 21 -3.16 -17.87 -17.36
C GLN A 21 -4.28 -17.28 -18.24
N SER A 22 -5.40 -16.91 -17.62
CA SER A 22 -6.49 -16.22 -18.31
C SER A 22 -5.94 -14.98 -18.99
N THR A 23 -6.06 -14.91 -20.31
CA THR A 23 -5.65 -13.74 -21.12
C THR A 23 -6.65 -12.61 -21.10
N ALA A 24 -7.74 -12.73 -20.34
CA ALA A 24 -8.71 -11.66 -20.16
C ALA A 24 -8.08 -10.48 -19.39
N ALA A 25 -8.28 -9.27 -19.88
CA ALA A 25 -7.86 -8.06 -19.16
C ALA A 25 -8.49 -8.01 -17.76
N PRO A 26 -7.74 -7.58 -16.73
CA PRO A 26 -8.27 -7.52 -15.37
C PRO A 26 -9.45 -6.54 -15.30
N THR A 27 -10.51 -6.94 -14.61
CA THR A 27 -11.71 -6.13 -14.41
C THR A 27 -11.36 -4.93 -13.52
N ARG A 28 -11.91 -3.77 -13.85
CA ARG A 28 -11.82 -2.55 -13.05
C ARG A 28 -13.05 -2.44 -12.15
N GLU A 29 -12.84 -2.36 -10.83
CA GLU A 29 -13.89 -2.19 -9.83
C GLU A 29 -13.75 -0.80 -9.17
N HIS A 30 -14.83 -0.01 -9.19
CA HIS A 30 -14.90 1.31 -8.53
C HIS A 30 -15.61 1.12 -7.18
N LEU A 31 -14.92 1.42 -6.09
CA LEU A 31 -15.40 1.19 -4.73
C LEU A 31 -15.38 2.51 -3.93
N ALA A 32 -16.38 2.69 -3.10
CA ALA A 32 -16.45 3.79 -2.14
C ALA A 32 -16.87 3.23 -0.77
N PRO A 33 -16.06 3.36 0.28
CA PRO A 33 -16.51 3.08 1.63
C PRO A 33 -17.68 3.98 2.01
N LYS A 34 -18.49 3.53 2.99
CA LYS A 34 -19.63 4.31 3.50
C LYS A 34 -19.20 5.71 3.91
N GLY A 35 -19.88 6.72 3.38
CA GLY A 35 -19.60 8.14 3.62
C GLY A 35 -18.71 8.77 2.55
N TRP A 36 -18.09 7.97 1.66
CA TRP A 36 -17.22 8.46 0.58
C TRP A 36 -17.88 8.42 -0.81
N GLU A 37 -19.15 8.04 -0.90
CA GLU A 37 -19.90 7.94 -2.16
C GLU A 37 -19.98 9.29 -2.90
N GLY A 38 -20.01 10.38 -2.13
CA GLY A 38 -20.01 11.74 -2.66
C GLY A 38 -18.78 12.07 -3.50
N SER A 39 -17.65 11.45 -3.25
CA SER A 39 -16.44 11.62 -4.02
C SER A 39 -16.62 11.19 -5.48
N TYR A 40 -17.30 10.07 -5.69
CA TYR A 40 -17.58 9.57 -7.04
C TYR A 40 -18.65 10.40 -7.74
N HIS A 41 -19.78 10.63 -7.07
CA HIS A 41 -20.95 11.22 -7.70
C HIS A 41 -20.91 12.75 -7.84
N ARG A 42 -20.18 13.46 -6.96
CA ARG A 42 -20.15 14.92 -6.94
C ARG A 42 -18.80 15.53 -7.33
N ILE A 43 -17.70 14.84 -7.00
CA ILE A 43 -16.34 15.35 -7.25
C ILE A 43 -15.68 14.60 -8.42
N HIS A 44 -16.28 13.49 -8.86
CA HIS A 44 -15.89 12.70 -10.03
C HIS A 44 -14.52 12.02 -9.92
N TYR A 45 -14.19 11.50 -8.74
CA TYR A 45 -13.07 10.58 -8.57
C TYR A 45 -13.48 9.33 -7.79
N THR A 46 -12.76 8.23 -8.01
CA THR A 46 -13.00 6.96 -7.33
C THR A 46 -12.17 6.90 -6.05
N PRO A 47 -12.79 6.78 -4.86
CA PRO A 47 -12.05 6.63 -3.60
C PRO A 47 -11.11 5.42 -3.60
N VAL A 48 -11.57 4.28 -4.11
CA VAL A 48 -10.79 3.04 -4.23
C VAL A 48 -11.01 2.43 -5.60
N LEU A 49 -9.94 2.30 -6.37
CA LEU A 49 -9.95 1.61 -7.66
C LEU A 49 -9.21 0.27 -7.51
N LYS A 50 -9.91 -0.84 -7.78
CA LYS A 50 -9.31 -2.17 -7.80
C LYS A 50 -9.19 -2.68 -9.23
N VAL A 51 -8.01 -3.19 -9.59
CA VAL A 51 -7.72 -3.76 -10.92
C VAL A 51 -6.97 -5.07 -10.72
N GLY A 52 -7.69 -6.18 -10.80
CA GLY A 52 -7.14 -7.48 -10.38
C GLY A 52 -6.76 -7.44 -8.90
N ASP A 53 -5.51 -7.76 -8.57
CA ASP A 53 -4.99 -7.72 -7.20
C ASP A 53 -4.45 -6.34 -6.78
N ARG A 54 -4.34 -5.39 -7.72
CA ARG A 54 -3.87 -4.03 -7.44
C ARG A 54 -5.00 -3.16 -6.92
N VAL A 55 -4.78 -2.51 -5.79
CA VAL A 55 -5.69 -1.56 -5.15
C VAL A 55 -5.04 -0.19 -5.12
N ILE A 56 -5.71 0.81 -5.68
CA ILE A 56 -5.27 2.21 -5.70
C ILE A 56 -6.25 2.99 -4.83
N VAL A 57 -5.76 3.54 -3.74
CA VAL A 57 -6.53 4.43 -2.85
C VAL A 57 -6.20 5.87 -3.20
N SER A 58 -7.22 6.64 -3.53
CA SER A 58 -7.10 8.08 -3.80
C SER A 58 -6.71 8.86 -2.55
N GLY A 59 -6.38 10.14 -2.71
CA GLY A 59 -6.01 11.02 -1.61
C GLY A 59 -7.02 11.03 -0.47
N ILE A 60 -6.55 10.84 0.75
CA ILE A 60 -7.30 10.93 1.99
C ILE A 60 -6.70 12.09 2.80
N PRO A 61 -7.38 13.24 2.87
CA PRO A 61 -6.91 14.36 3.69
C PRO A 61 -7.06 14.02 5.18
N ALA A 62 -6.12 14.45 6.01
CA ALA A 62 -6.16 14.33 7.46
C ALA A 62 -7.13 15.39 8.03
N ALA A 63 -8.44 15.16 7.87
CA ALA A 63 -9.47 16.18 8.10
C ALA A 63 -9.96 16.25 9.55
N GLU A 64 -10.06 15.11 10.25
CA GLU A 64 -10.73 15.03 11.54
C GLU A 64 -9.79 14.71 12.70
N GLY A 65 -9.80 15.52 13.74
CA GLY A 65 -9.00 15.37 14.95
C GLY A 65 -8.74 16.69 15.64
N LYS A 66 -8.40 16.63 16.92
CA LYS A 66 -8.13 17.82 17.77
C LYS A 66 -6.77 18.46 17.50
N ASP A 67 -5.83 17.72 16.93
CA ASP A 67 -4.46 18.14 16.62
C ASP A 67 -3.95 17.37 15.37
N ASP A 68 -2.79 17.75 14.85
CA ASP A 68 -2.24 17.15 13.63
C ASP A 68 -2.03 15.64 13.78
N GLU A 69 -1.58 15.15 14.93
CA GLU A 69 -1.39 13.71 15.17
C GLU A 69 -2.71 12.94 15.11
N ALA A 70 -3.76 13.48 15.78
CA ALA A 70 -5.08 12.87 15.74
C ALA A 70 -5.69 12.88 14.32
N LYS A 71 -5.50 13.98 13.57
CA LYS A 71 -5.94 14.09 12.18
C LYS A 71 -5.23 13.08 11.28
N ILE A 72 -3.93 12.91 11.43
CA ILE A 72 -3.13 11.95 10.66
C ILE A 72 -3.59 10.52 11.01
N ARG A 73 -3.78 10.20 12.29
CA ARG A 73 -4.28 8.88 12.72
C ARG A 73 -5.64 8.58 12.13
N TRP A 74 -6.55 9.55 12.09
CA TRP A 74 -7.83 9.41 11.43
C TRP A 74 -7.66 9.10 9.92
N ALA A 75 -6.76 9.79 9.22
CA ALA A 75 -6.50 9.50 7.81
C ALA A 75 -6.01 8.06 7.58
N PHE A 76 -5.13 7.53 8.43
CA PHE A 76 -4.71 6.13 8.37
C PHE A 76 -5.84 5.14 8.69
N GLN A 77 -6.74 5.47 9.62
CA GLN A 77 -7.95 4.67 9.87
C GLN A 77 -8.88 4.66 8.65
N GLN A 78 -9.03 5.80 7.97
CA GLN A 78 -9.75 5.85 6.71
C GLN A 78 -9.05 5.02 5.63
N LEU A 79 -7.73 5.02 5.56
CA LEU A 79 -6.98 4.16 4.64
C LEU A 79 -7.27 2.68 4.88
N GLU A 80 -7.32 2.23 6.15
CA GLU A 80 -7.73 0.85 6.49
C GLU A 80 -9.12 0.52 5.98
N LEU A 81 -10.09 1.43 6.13
CA LEU A 81 -11.46 1.24 5.62
C LEU A 81 -11.50 1.12 4.10
N HIS A 82 -10.71 1.95 3.39
CA HIS A 82 -10.61 1.93 1.94
C HIS A 82 -10.00 0.61 1.44
N LEU A 83 -8.91 0.17 2.05
CA LEU A 83 -8.26 -1.10 1.72
C LEU A 83 -9.20 -2.28 1.98
N LYS A 84 -9.89 -2.29 3.13
CA LYS A 84 -10.86 -3.33 3.48
C LYS A 84 -12.00 -3.42 2.47
N ALA A 85 -12.51 -2.30 1.95
CA ALA A 85 -13.54 -2.30 0.92
C ALA A 85 -13.11 -3.02 -0.36
N ALA A 86 -11.81 -3.04 -0.66
CA ALA A 86 -11.23 -3.74 -1.80
C ALA A 86 -10.75 -5.18 -1.48
N GLY A 87 -10.86 -5.64 -0.23
CA GLY A 87 -10.34 -6.93 0.21
C GLY A 87 -8.84 -6.95 0.51
N ALA A 88 -8.23 -5.77 0.70
CA ALA A 88 -6.82 -5.59 1.09
C ALA A 88 -6.70 -5.21 2.58
N THR A 89 -5.47 -5.24 3.08
CA THR A 89 -5.11 -4.85 4.45
C THR A 89 -3.95 -3.86 4.45
N MET A 90 -3.64 -3.23 5.57
CA MET A 90 -2.46 -2.38 5.72
C MET A 90 -1.15 -3.12 5.41
N ALA A 91 -1.08 -4.43 5.69
CA ALA A 91 0.08 -5.25 5.36
C ALA A 91 0.31 -5.42 3.85
N ASP A 92 -0.73 -5.23 3.04
CA ASP A 92 -0.68 -5.36 1.58
C ASP A 92 -0.23 -4.05 0.90
N VAL A 93 -0.09 -2.95 1.66
CA VAL A 93 0.36 -1.65 1.12
C VAL A 93 1.82 -1.76 0.66
N VAL A 94 2.05 -1.44 -0.60
CA VAL A 94 3.38 -1.46 -1.24
C VAL A 94 3.93 -0.06 -1.48
N GLU A 95 3.06 0.94 -1.58
CA GLU A 95 3.44 2.34 -1.77
C GLU A 95 2.55 3.27 -0.93
N LEU A 96 3.18 4.26 -0.31
CA LEU A 96 2.55 5.38 0.39
C LEU A 96 3.10 6.69 -0.16
N ASN A 97 2.23 7.63 -0.46
CA ASN A 97 2.60 9.01 -0.77
C ASN A 97 1.93 9.94 0.25
N SER A 98 2.65 10.97 0.70
CA SER A 98 2.11 11.97 1.61
C SER A 98 2.46 13.39 1.15
N PHE A 99 1.45 14.25 1.12
CA PHE A 99 1.51 15.63 0.66
C PHE A 99 1.26 16.54 1.86
N HIS A 100 2.30 17.22 2.35
CA HIS A 100 2.27 18.01 3.58
C HIS A 100 2.11 19.49 3.28
N VAL A 101 1.18 20.16 3.94
CA VAL A 101 1.06 21.61 3.82
C VAL A 101 2.21 22.27 4.56
N ALA A 102 3.14 22.84 3.82
CA ALA A 102 4.30 23.55 4.40
C ALA A 102 4.84 24.59 3.41
N LYS A 103 5.20 25.76 3.94
CA LYS A 103 5.72 26.90 3.15
C LYS A 103 7.22 26.79 2.88
N ASP A 104 7.95 26.05 3.70
CA ASP A 104 9.40 25.92 3.63
C ASP A 104 9.88 24.58 4.21
N HIS A 105 11.16 24.29 4.05
CA HIS A 105 11.80 23.07 4.49
C HIS A 105 11.77 22.86 6.01
N ALA A 106 11.87 23.94 6.79
CA ALA A 106 11.83 23.86 8.25
C ALA A 106 10.43 23.49 8.75
N GLU A 107 9.39 24.08 8.15
CA GLU A 107 8.02 23.71 8.45
C GLU A 107 7.71 22.29 8.00
N PHE A 108 8.15 21.87 6.82
CA PHE A 108 7.97 20.51 6.34
C PHE A 108 8.54 19.48 7.33
N ARG A 109 9.75 19.70 7.85
CA ARG A 109 10.35 18.81 8.85
C ARG A 109 9.49 18.69 10.12
N ARG A 110 8.99 19.83 10.63
CA ARG A 110 8.10 19.83 11.81
C ARG A 110 6.80 19.09 11.54
N ARG A 111 6.20 19.26 10.35
CA ARG A 111 4.97 18.58 9.94
C ARG A 111 5.17 17.07 9.73
N LEU A 112 6.38 16.65 9.43
CA LEU A 112 6.70 15.24 9.24
C LEU A 112 6.80 14.48 10.57
N GLU A 113 7.14 15.13 11.70
CA GLU A 113 7.28 14.46 13.00
C GLU A 113 6.03 13.68 13.44
N PRO A 114 4.83 14.29 13.53
CA PRO A 114 3.61 13.56 13.88
C PRO A 114 3.28 12.47 12.84
N MET A 115 3.61 12.68 11.56
CA MET A 115 3.42 11.67 10.51
C MET A 115 4.29 10.44 10.74
N LEU A 116 5.58 10.61 11.08
CA LEU A 116 6.50 9.50 11.38
C LEU A 116 6.01 8.68 12.58
N LYS A 117 5.50 9.36 13.61
CA LYS A 117 4.96 8.71 14.80
C LYS A 117 3.75 7.84 14.45
N VAL A 118 2.75 8.41 13.79
CA VAL A 118 1.52 7.69 13.41
C VAL A 118 1.81 6.60 12.39
N HIS A 119 2.66 6.86 11.39
CA HIS A 119 3.09 5.84 10.43
C HIS A 119 3.62 4.60 11.14
N GLY A 120 4.47 4.77 12.19
CA GLY A 120 4.98 3.66 12.99
C GLY A 120 3.91 2.92 13.83
N GLU A 121 2.72 3.48 14.02
CA GLU A 121 1.60 2.78 14.66
C GLU A 121 0.96 1.76 13.71
N PHE A 122 0.87 2.08 12.42
CA PHE A 122 0.21 1.26 11.39
C PHE A 122 1.17 0.30 10.68
N PHE A 123 2.41 0.71 10.45
CA PHE A 123 3.42 -0.12 9.81
C PHE A 123 4.49 -0.56 10.83
N LYS A 124 4.45 -1.83 11.27
CA LYS A 124 5.38 -2.39 12.27
C LYS A 124 6.59 -3.08 11.63
N ALA A 125 6.45 -3.53 10.39
CA ALA A 125 7.48 -4.21 9.61
C ALA A 125 7.05 -4.20 8.13
N ASN A 126 7.95 -4.60 7.22
CA ASN A 126 7.69 -4.61 5.77
C ASN A 126 7.16 -3.25 5.29
N TYR A 127 7.91 -2.19 5.63
CA TYR A 127 7.52 -0.82 5.31
C TYR A 127 7.28 -0.65 3.80
N PRO A 128 6.19 0.04 3.39
CA PRO A 128 5.98 0.36 1.98
C PRO A 128 7.05 1.32 1.46
N ALA A 129 7.24 1.37 0.15
CA ALA A 129 7.92 2.50 -0.47
C ALA A 129 7.17 3.79 -0.12
N TRP A 130 7.88 4.83 0.36
CA TRP A 130 7.25 6.06 0.81
C TRP A 130 7.90 7.30 0.22
N THR A 131 7.05 8.17 -0.35
CA THR A 131 7.44 9.50 -0.82
C THR A 131 6.67 10.56 -0.03
N ALA A 132 7.39 11.51 0.57
CA ALA A 132 6.82 12.65 1.28
C ALA A 132 7.25 13.95 0.63
N VAL A 133 6.31 14.84 0.33
CA VAL A 133 6.56 16.13 -0.32
C VAL A 133 5.79 17.26 0.37
N ALA A 134 6.33 18.48 0.30
CA ALA A 134 5.63 19.68 0.71
C ALA A 134 4.78 20.23 -0.44
N THR A 135 3.62 20.80 -0.09
CA THR A 135 2.73 21.54 -0.99
C THR A 135 2.22 22.80 -0.29
N PRO A 136 1.96 23.90 -1.00
CA PRO A 136 1.42 25.10 -0.36
C PRO A 136 -0.04 24.95 0.10
N ALA A 137 -0.82 24.05 -0.51
CA ALA A 137 -2.23 23.83 -0.19
C ALA A 137 -2.69 22.42 -0.57
N LEU A 138 -3.75 21.95 0.08
CA LEU A 138 -4.53 20.77 -0.26
C LEU A 138 -5.96 21.22 -0.60
N TYR A 139 -6.70 20.37 -1.32
CA TYR A 139 -8.11 20.62 -1.61
C TYR A 139 -8.94 20.76 -0.31
N SER A 140 -8.66 19.93 0.70
CA SER A 140 -9.31 19.98 2.00
C SER A 140 -8.65 21.03 2.89
N GLU A 141 -9.34 22.14 3.11
CA GLU A 141 -8.87 23.22 3.99
C GLU A 141 -8.64 22.73 5.43
N GLY A 142 -7.55 23.16 6.04
CA GLY A 142 -7.19 22.79 7.42
C GLY A 142 -6.64 21.38 7.62
N ALA A 143 -6.52 20.56 6.55
CA ALA A 143 -5.80 19.31 6.61
C ALA A 143 -4.29 19.57 6.56
N PRO A 144 -3.49 19.07 7.53
CA PRO A 144 -2.03 19.26 7.53
C PRO A 144 -1.32 18.38 6.50
N VAL A 145 -1.93 17.27 6.13
CA VAL A 145 -1.39 16.30 5.18
C VAL A 145 -2.52 15.55 4.46
N GLU A 146 -2.26 15.12 3.24
CA GLU A 146 -3.06 14.15 2.51
C GLU A 146 -2.20 12.92 2.21
N ILE A 147 -2.77 11.72 2.37
CA ILE A 147 -2.09 10.45 2.06
C ILE A 147 -2.81 9.74 0.92
N ARG A 148 -2.04 9.08 0.05
CA ARG A 148 -2.55 8.09 -0.90
C ARG A 148 -1.73 6.82 -0.81
N ALA A 149 -2.32 5.67 -1.20
CA ALA A 149 -1.62 4.40 -1.13
C ALA A 149 -1.94 3.50 -2.33
N GLU A 150 -0.99 2.60 -2.61
CA GLU A 150 -1.22 1.45 -3.47
C GLU A 150 -0.96 0.16 -2.68
N ALA A 151 -1.78 -0.85 -2.92
CA ALA A 151 -1.64 -2.16 -2.31
C ALA A 151 -1.74 -3.28 -3.36
N ILE A 152 -1.11 -4.41 -3.04
CA ILE A 152 -1.23 -5.65 -3.81
C ILE A 152 -1.82 -6.70 -2.87
N ILE A 153 -3.05 -7.14 -3.12
CA ILE A 153 -3.78 -8.09 -2.26
C ILE A 153 -2.95 -9.35 -2.03
N GLY A 154 -2.74 -9.70 -0.77
CA GLY A 154 -1.99 -10.88 -0.35
C GLY A 154 -0.46 -10.70 -0.30
N SER A 155 0.08 -9.55 -0.72
CA SER A 155 1.53 -9.30 -0.66
C SER A 155 2.06 -9.27 0.78
N GLY A 156 1.24 -8.83 1.74
CA GLY A 156 1.58 -8.79 3.16
C GLY A 156 1.78 -10.15 3.84
N ARG A 157 1.44 -11.25 3.18
CA ARG A 157 1.67 -12.62 3.66
C ARG A 157 3.10 -13.11 3.44
N ARG A 158 3.93 -12.35 2.71
CA ARG A 158 5.32 -12.70 2.41
C ARG A 158 6.22 -12.57 3.63
N PRO A 159 7.39 -13.26 3.66
CA PRO A 159 8.37 -13.10 4.73
C PRO A 159 8.77 -11.64 4.92
N ARG A 160 9.23 -11.31 6.13
CA ARG A 160 9.76 -9.98 6.44
C ARG A 160 10.92 -9.61 5.53
N ALA A 161 11.07 -8.30 5.29
CA ALA A 161 12.24 -7.77 4.59
C ALA A 161 13.52 -8.13 5.34
N ASP A 162 14.49 -8.70 4.60
CA ASP A 162 15.84 -8.96 5.10
C ASP A 162 16.76 -7.82 4.66
N ILE A 163 16.63 -6.67 5.36
CA ILE A 163 17.48 -5.50 5.12
C ILE A 163 18.49 -5.42 6.26
N PRO A 164 19.80 -5.50 5.97
CA PRO A 164 20.84 -5.42 6.97
C PRO A 164 20.75 -4.10 7.77
N LYS A 165 20.97 -4.20 9.09
CA LYS A 165 21.06 -3.00 9.92
C LYS A 165 22.28 -2.16 9.51
N PRO A 166 22.16 -0.84 9.43
CA PRO A 166 23.33 0.00 9.18
C PRO A 166 24.36 -0.14 10.32
N PRO A 167 25.64 0.04 10.03
CA PRO A 167 26.66 0.08 11.09
C PRO A 167 26.33 1.22 12.08
N PRO A 168 26.76 1.11 13.35
CA PRO A 168 26.56 2.18 14.32
C PRO A 168 27.19 3.48 13.83
N PRO A 169 26.63 4.66 14.16
CA PRO A 169 27.19 5.94 13.78
C PRO A 169 28.65 6.06 14.24
N GLN A 170 29.53 6.40 13.30
CA GLN A 170 30.91 6.67 13.69
C GLN A 170 30.95 7.98 14.50
N PRO A 171 31.83 8.08 15.55
CA PRO A 171 32.04 9.33 16.25
C PRO A 171 32.44 10.40 15.23
N LYS A 172 31.82 11.56 15.30
CA LYS A 172 32.26 12.71 14.48
C LYS A 172 33.67 13.09 14.95
N PRO A 173 34.60 13.36 14.02
CA PRO A 173 35.93 13.84 14.33
C PRO A 173 35.90 15.17 15.09
#